data_9369e4b82c53fed0f5063bd0ae2eb74f
#
_entry.id   9369e4b82c53fed0f5063bd0ae2eb74f
#
_cell.length_a   1.000
_cell.length_b   1.000
_cell.length_c   1.000
_cell.angle_alpha   90.00
_cell.angle_beta   90.00
_cell.angle_gamma   90.00
#
_symmetry.space_group_name_H-M   'P 1'
#
loop_
_entity.id
_entity.type
_entity.pdbx_description
1 polymer ?
#
loop_
_entity_poly.entity_id
_entity_poly.type
_entity_poly.pdbx_seq_one_letter_code
_entity_poly.pdbx_strand_id
1 'polypeptide(L)' 'MKITIAYQADEAPAAQAVAADIRRLLPAVKVRESDRHPPFKHVYMTVKKSVKPHK' A
#
# COMPACT_ATOMS: atom_id res chain seq x y z
N MET A 1 -5.59 8.04 5.67
CA MET A 1 -4.39 8.25 4.86
C MET A 1 -4.28 7.16 3.83
N LYS A 2 -4.00 7.54 2.61
CA LYS A 2 -3.86 6.59 1.51
C LYS A 2 -2.45 6.63 0.97
N ILE A 3 -1.93 5.46 0.70
CA ILE A 3 -0.59 5.33 0.13
C ILE A 3 -0.72 4.46 -1.10
N THR A 4 -0.11 4.91 -2.20
CA THR A 4 -0.13 4.15 -3.45
C THR A 4 1.29 3.93 -3.90
N ILE A 5 1.61 2.69 -4.24
CA ILE A 5 2.90 2.33 -4.81
C ILE A 5 2.64 1.78 -6.20
N ALA A 6 3.22 2.44 -7.20
CA ALA A 6 3.17 1.96 -8.57
C ALA A 6 4.54 1.40 -8.93
N TYR A 7 4.58 0.19 -9.46
CA TYR A 7 5.86 -0.45 -9.75
C TYR A 7 5.74 -1.41 -10.90
N GLN A 8 6.87 -1.71 -11.50
CA GLN A 8 6.94 -2.72 -12.55
C GLN A 8 7.39 -4.05 -11.96
N ALA A 9 7.24 -5.11 -12.76
CA ALA A 9 7.52 -6.45 -12.25
C ALA A 9 8.96 -6.60 -11.75
N ASP A 10 9.91 -5.94 -12.42
CA ASP A 10 11.31 -6.03 -12.01
C ASP A 10 11.59 -5.27 -10.71
N GLU A 11 10.64 -4.47 -10.27
CA GLU A 11 10.78 -3.72 -9.03
C GLU A 11 9.98 -4.36 -7.89
N ALA A 12 9.40 -5.52 -8.15
CA ALA A 12 8.55 -6.16 -7.15
C ALA A 12 9.25 -6.37 -5.81
N PRO A 13 10.50 -6.84 -5.76
CA PRO A 13 11.16 -7.02 -4.46
C PRO A 13 11.27 -5.71 -3.68
N ALA A 14 11.60 -4.61 -4.38
CA ALA A 14 11.70 -3.32 -3.71
C ALA A 14 10.34 -2.84 -3.23
N ALA A 15 9.31 -3.02 -4.06
CA ALA A 15 7.97 -2.61 -3.68
C ALA A 15 7.49 -3.40 -2.47
N GLN A 16 7.76 -4.69 -2.43
CA GLN A 16 7.36 -5.51 -1.29
C GLN A 16 8.10 -5.10 -0.02
N ALA A 17 9.37 -4.74 -0.14
CA ALA A 17 10.14 -4.29 1.02
C ALA A 17 9.55 -2.99 1.58
N VAL A 18 9.20 -2.07 0.70
CA VAL A 18 8.58 -0.81 1.13
C VAL A 18 7.24 -1.08 1.79
N ALA A 19 6.43 -1.93 1.18
CA ALA A 19 5.13 -2.26 1.74
C ALA A 19 5.27 -2.91 3.12
N ALA A 20 6.24 -3.78 3.28
CA ALA A 20 6.48 -4.43 4.57
C ALA A 20 6.88 -3.41 5.63
N ASP A 21 7.71 -2.44 5.25
CA ASP A 21 8.10 -1.39 6.18
C ASP A 21 6.90 -0.56 6.61
N ILE A 22 6.06 -0.21 5.66
CA ILE A 22 4.87 0.56 5.98
C ILE A 22 3.95 -0.22 6.91
N ARG A 23 3.78 -1.50 6.64
CA ARG A 23 2.94 -2.34 7.50
C ARG A 23 3.47 -2.44 8.91
N ARG A 24 4.79 -2.42 9.05
CA ARG A 24 5.40 -2.46 10.36
C ARG A 24 5.18 -1.16 11.12
N LEU A 25 5.27 -0.04 10.41
CA LEU A 25 5.06 1.27 11.02
C LEU A 25 3.59 1.53 11.30
N LEU A 26 2.71 0.98 10.47
CA LEU A 26 1.27 1.25 10.54
C LEU A 26 0.52 -0.07 10.58
N PRO A 27 0.46 -0.71 11.73
CA PRO A 27 -0.12 -2.05 11.80
C PRO A 27 -1.60 -2.12 11.42
N ALA A 28 -2.30 -0.99 11.46
CA ALA A 28 -3.71 -0.97 11.07
C ALA A 28 -3.93 -0.75 9.59
N VAL A 29 -2.88 -0.78 8.79
CA VAL A 29 -3.00 -0.52 7.37
C VAL A 29 -3.66 -1.69 6.66
N LYS A 30 -4.53 -1.37 5.70
CA LYS A 30 -5.10 -2.35 4.80
C LYS A 30 -4.38 -2.28 3.48
N VAL A 31 -4.06 -3.44 2.92
CA VAL A 31 -3.28 -3.52 1.70
C VAL A 31 -4.12 -4.18 0.62
N ARG A 32 -4.18 -3.55 -0.54
CA ARG A 32 -4.82 -4.10 -1.72
C ARG A 32 -3.87 -4.01 -2.90
N GLU A 33 -3.92 -5.00 -3.75
CA GLU A 33 -3.10 -5.01 -4.95
C GLU A 33 -3.97 -4.98 -6.17
N SER A 34 -3.47 -4.33 -7.21
CA SER A 34 -4.17 -4.23 -8.48
C SER A 34 -3.16 -4.33 -9.61
N ASP A 35 -3.51 -5.07 -10.65
CA ASP A 35 -2.68 -5.16 -11.83
C ASP A 35 -3.48 -4.79 -13.09
N ARG A 36 -4.42 -3.89 -12.93
CA ARG A 36 -5.30 -3.52 -14.04
C ARG A 36 -4.60 -2.77 -15.16
N HIS A 37 -3.46 -2.18 -14.88
CA HIS A 37 -2.77 -1.35 -15.85
C HIS A 37 -1.37 -1.86 -16.09
N PRO A 38 -1.24 -3.02 -16.73
CA PRO A 38 0.10 -3.51 -17.05
C PRO A 38 0.83 -2.51 -17.92
N PRO A 39 2.15 -2.48 -17.86
CA PRO A 39 3.03 -3.36 -17.08
C PRO A 39 3.16 -2.95 -15.62
N PHE A 40 2.42 -1.94 -15.19
CA PHE A 40 2.56 -1.44 -13.83
C PHE A 40 1.60 -2.16 -12.90
N LYS A 41 2.10 -2.49 -11.74
CA LYS A 41 1.28 -3.00 -10.66
C LYS A 41 1.12 -1.92 -9.60
N HIS A 42 0.01 -1.93 -8.93
CA HIS A 42 -0.29 -0.92 -7.93
C HIS A 42 -0.60 -1.59 -6.61
N VAL A 43 -0.04 -1.04 -5.56
CA VAL A 43 -0.37 -1.45 -4.20
C VAL A 43 -1.03 -0.26 -3.52
N TYR A 44 -2.25 -0.47 -3.07
CA TYR A 44 -3.01 0.56 -2.39
C TYR A 44 -3.07 0.23 -0.92
N MET A 45 -2.64 1.16 -0.10
CA MET A 45 -2.68 0.98 1.34
C MET A 45 -3.52 2.07 1.95
N THR A 46 -4.43 1.67 2.83
CA THR A 46 -5.30 2.60 3.52
C THR A 46 -5.10 2.42 5.00
N VAL A 47 -4.82 3.51 5.68
CA VAL A 47 -4.63 3.50 7.13
C VAL A 47 -5.91 3.97 7.78
N LYS A 48 -6.45 3.14 8.64
CA LYS A 48 -7.60 3.54 9.43
C LYS A 48 -7.16 4.42 10.55
N LYS A 49 -7.85 5.53 10.70
CA LYS A 49 -7.57 6.38 11.84
C LYS A 49 -8.17 5.77 13.09
N SER A 50 -7.40 5.76 14.13
CA SER A 50 -7.91 5.29 15.39
C SER A 50 -8.91 6.27 15.98
N VAL A 51 -8.78 7.54 15.64
CA VAL A 51 -9.72 8.55 16.12
C VAL A 51 -10.87 8.68 15.15
N LYS A 52 -12.09 8.57 15.67
CA LYS A 52 -13.25 8.69 14.83
C LYS A 52 -13.52 10.12 14.56
N PRO A 53 -13.79 10.46 13.36
CA PRO A 53 -14.16 11.82 13.09
C PRO A 53 -15.49 12.15 13.67
N HIS A 54 -16.19 11.60 13.79
CA HIS A 54 -17.40 11.82 14.27
C HIS A 54 -18.31 12.49 13.47
N LYS A 55 -18.53 12.51 13.10
CA LYS A 55 -19.23 13.02 12.47
C LYS A 55 -19.55 13.02 12.16
#